data_50b750073b0cd2f06843a35c4134b1b3
#
_entry.id   50b750073b0cd2f06843a35c4134b1b3
#
_cell.length_a   1.000
_cell.length_b   1.000
_cell.length_c   1.000
_cell.angle_alpha   90.00
_cell.angle_beta   90.00
_cell.angle_gamma   90.00
#
_symmetry.space_group_name_H-M   'P 1'
#
loop_
_entity.id
_entity.type
_entity.pdbx_description
1 polymer ?
#
loop_
_entity_poly.entity_id
_entity_poly.type
_entity_poly.pdbx_seq_one_letter_code
_entity_poly.pdbx_strand_id
1 'polypeptide(L)'
;MSVILYAKHRNEIKERTYEMNYSFNSRVRYSETGEDGRLTLPGVLNYFQDCCTFHAESIGLGGDVLKARDRAWVLSSWQVIVDEYPTMGTEIKITTAPYEFKGFMGMRNFTIETADGKMVAWANSNWTHLAISTGIPARLTPADTDNYVLSEKMKMDYAPRKIKLPDGMILQESFVVQKHHLDTNHHVNNCQYVCMAEDFLLEDFKVYQMRAEYKMQAKLGDTICPKTKAENGKVVVSLDDENGKPYAILEFAEKQENL
;
A
#
# COMPACT_ATOMS: atom_id res chain seq x y z
N MET A 1 5.51 40.67 28.75
CA MET A 1 4.31 39.95 28.21
C MET A 1 4.51 39.41 26.80
N SER A 2 5.44 39.91 26.00
CA SER A 2 5.63 39.48 24.59
C SER A 2 6.38 38.15 24.39
N VAL A 3 7.30 37.76 25.28
CA VAL A 3 8.16 36.57 25.15
C VAL A 3 7.41 35.26 25.49
N ILE A 4 6.46 35.36 26.41
CA ILE A 4 5.65 34.17 26.84
C ILE A 4 4.63 33.80 25.77
N LEU A 5 4.09 34.75 25.01
CA LEU A 5 3.19 34.48 23.89
C LEU A 5 3.94 33.83 22.71
N TYR A 6 5.20 34.21 22.45
CA TYR A 6 6.00 33.63 21.36
C TYR A 6 6.44 32.19 21.65
N ALA A 7 6.74 31.90 22.92
CA ALA A 7 7.08 30.53 23.35
C ALA A 7 5.85 29.58 23.31
N LYS A 8 4.66 30.10 23.67
CA LYS A 8 3.42 29.33 23.60
C LYS A 8 3.01 29.04 22.16
N HIS A 9 3.17 30.01 21.26
CA HIS A 9 2.89 29.83 19.83
C HIS A 9 3.89 28.85 19.16
N ARG A 10 5.16 28.85 19.61
CA ARG A 10 6.18 27.89 19.12
C ARG A 10 5.95 26.46 19.61
N ASN A 11 5.42 26.29 20.82
CA ASN A 11 5.03 24.98 21.34
C ASN A 11 3.75 24.45 20.67
N GLU A 12 2.75 25.32 20.44
CA GLU A 12 1.56 24.95 19.69
C GLU A 12 1.87 24.57 18.24
N ILE A 13 2.86 25.23 17.60
CA ILE A 13 3.33 24.84 16.25
C ILE A 13 4.11 23.52 16.28
N LYS A 14 4.91 23.24 17.33
CA LYS A 14 5.61 21.96 17.49
C LYS A 14 4.64 20.83 17.81
N GLU A 15 3.66 21.02 18.66
CA GLU A 15 2.62 20.03 18.94
C GLU A 15 1.75 19.77 17.70
N ARG A 16 1.39 20.81 16.93
CA ARG A 16 0.70 20.64 15.63
C ARG A 16 1.52 19.86 14.59
N THR A 17 2.86 19.97 14.59
CA THR A 17 3.71 19.22 13.64
C THR A 17 3.76 17.73 13.95
N TYR A 18 3.47 17.28 15.18
CA TYR A 18 3.36 15.86 15.54
C TYR A 18 1.95 15.27 15.31
N GLU A 19 0.91 16.10 15.20
CA GLU A 19 -0.48 15.66 14.92
C GLU A 19 -0.83 15.62 13.42
N MET A 20 0.11 15.88 12.50
CA MET A 20 -0.16 16.01 11.07
C MET A 20 -0.28 14.67 10.30
N ASN A 21 0.01 13.56 10.95
CA ASN A 21 -0.20 12.22 10.44
C ASN A 21 -1.55 11.69 10.90
N TYR A 22 -2.31 11.07 10.00
CA TYR A 22 -3.50 10.35 10.41
C TYR A 22 -3.12 9.00 10.98
N SER A 23 -3.72 8.62 12.10
CA SER A 23 -3.52 7.29 12.69
C SER A 23 -4.80 6.77 13.34
N PHE A 24 -4.90 5.46 13.44
CA PHE A 24 -5.91 4.78 14.24
C PHE A 24 -5.31 3.60 15.00
N ASN A 25 -5.90 3.26 16.13
CA ASN A 25 -5.53 2.09 16.91
C ASN A 25 -6.40 0.91 16.52
N SER A 26 -5.80 -0.27 16.48
CA SER A 26 -6.47 -1.53 16.22
C SER A 26 -5.85 -2.64 17.05
N ARG A 27 -6.30 -3.84 16.81
CA ARG A 27 -5.75 -5.08 17.34
C ARG A 27 -5.67 -6.08 16.19
N VAL A 28 -4.60 -6.86 16.11
CA VAL A 28 -4.52 -7.96 15.13
C VAL A 28 -5.71 -8.90 15.34
N ARG A 29 -6.59 -8.95 14.36
CA ARG A 29 -7.85 -9.71 14.41
C ARG A 29 -7.64 -11.13 13.91
N TYR A 30 -8.47 -12.07 14.40
CA TYR A 30 -8.46 -13.46 13.96
C TYR A 30 -8.59 -13.60 12.43
N SER A 31 -9.44 -12.77 11.79
CA SER A 31 -9.66 -12.77 10.34
C SER A 31 -8.48 -12.28 9.50
N GLU A 32 -7.41 -11.82 10.13
CA GLU A 32 -6.21 -11.26 9.49
C GLU A 32 -4.96 -12.08 9.78
N THR A 33 -5.13 -13.20 10.50
CA THR A 33 -4.02 -14.09 10.88
C THR A 33 -3.94 -15.30 9.96
N GLY A 34 -2.71 -15.73 9.69
CA GLY A 34 -2.42 -16.99 9.03
C GLY A 34 -2.47 -18.18 9.98
N GLU A 35 -2.12 -19.36 9.47
CA GLU A 35 -2.10 -20.62 10.22
C GLU A 35 -1.11 -20.60 11.39
N ASP A 36 -0.07 -19.79 11.31
CA ASP A 36 0.91 -19.54 12.37
C ASP A 36 0.40 -18.60 13.49
N GLY A 37 -0.84 -18.11 13.38
CA GLY A 37 -1.46 -17.18 14.33
C GLY A 37 -0.87 -15.76 14.29
N ARG A 38 -0.16 -15.41 13.22
CA ARG A 38 0.43 -14.08 13.00
C ARG A 38 -0.35 -13.30 11.96
N LEU A 39 -0.23 -11.97 12.04
CA LEU A 39 -0.76 -11.08 11.00
C LEU A 39 -0.19 -11.48 9.64
N THR A 40 -1.03 -11.57 8.62
CA THR A 40 -0.61 -11.88 7.25
C THR A 40 -0.13 -10.63 6.50
N LEU A 41 0.63 -10.78 5.43
CA LEU A 41 0.99 -9.66 4.55
C LEU A 41 -0.25 -8.98 3.94
N PRO A 42 -1.27 -9.71 3.44
CA PRO A 42 -2.56 -9.10 3.06
C PRO A 42 -3.22 -8.31 4.19
N GLY A 43 -3.14 -8.78 5.43
CA GLY A 43 -3.63 -8.05 6.61
C GLY A 43 -2.89 -6.72 6.83
N VAL A 44 -1.57 -6.70 6.67
CA VAL A 44 -0.77 -5.46 6.73
C VAL A 44 -1.23 -4.46 5.66
N LEU A 45 -1.43 -4.93 4.42
CA LEU A 45 -1.88 -4.08 3.31
C LEU A 45 -3.28 -3.52 3.54
N ASN A 46 -4.21 -4.32 4.06
CA ASN A 46 -5.56 -3.88 4.39
C ASN A 46 -5.53 -2.78 5.45
N TYR A 47 -4.73 -2.91 6.51
CA TYR A 47 -4.55 -1.84 7.51
C TYR A 47 -4.02 -0.55 6.89
N PHE A 48 -3.04 -0.62 5.99
CA PHE A 48 -2.52 0.55 5.29
C PHE A 48 -3.55 1.18 4.36
N GLN A 49 -4.30 0.36 3.63
CA GLN A 49 -5.38 0.82 2.74
C GLN A 49 -6.50 1.50 3.53
N ASP A 50 -6.96 0.89 4.63
CA ASP A 50 -7.96 1.46 5.52
C ASP A 50 -7.49 2.80 6.09
N CYS A 51 -6.23 2.86 6.56
CA CYS A 51 -5.67 4.06 7.16
C CYS A 51 -5.67 5.25 6.18
N CYS A 52 -5.30 5.04 4.91
CA CYS A 52 -5.32 6.13 3.94
C CYS A 52 -6.74 6.51 3.51
N THR A 53 -7.66 5.55 3.47
CA THR A 53 -9.08 5.80 3.18
C THR A 53 -9.72 6.61 4.29
N PHE A 54 -9.54 6.22 5.55
CA PHE A 54 -10.04 6.97 6.71
C PHE A 54 -9.43 8.37 6.80
N HIS A 55 -8.14 8.53 6.48
CA HIS A 55 -7.53 9.85 6.40
C HIS A 55 -8.24 10.73 5.35
N ALA A 56 -8.45 10.22 4.14
CA ALA A 56 -9.13 10.97 3.09
C ALA A 56 -10.56 11.38 3.50
N GLU A 57 -11.31 10.46 4.13
CA GLU A 57 -12.65 10.75 4.67
C GLU A 57 -12.60 11.83 5.75
N SER A 58 -11.65 11.75 6.70
CA SER A 58 -11.53 12.68 7.83
C SER A 58 -11.25 14.13 7.41
N ILE A 59 -10.64 14.32 6.24
CA ILE A 59 -10.33 15.66 5.68
C ILE A 59 -11.32 16.10 4.59
N GLY A 60 -12.42 15.37 4.38
CA GLY A 60 -13.46 15.70 3.41
C GLY A 60 -13.06 15.47 1.94
N LEU A 61 -12.10 14.59 1.68
CA LEU A 61 -11.65 14.15 0.35
C LEU A 61 -11.87 12.64 0.14
N GLY A 62 -12.90 12.10 0.77
CA GLY A 62 -13.30 10.70 0.62
C GLY A 62 -13.78 10.34 -0.78
N GLY A 63 -14.00 9.02 -0.98
CA GLY A 63 -14.30 8.46 -2.29
C GLY A 63 -15.51 9.07 -2.98
N ASP A 64 -16.59 9.34 -2.25
CA ASP A 64 -17.81 9.94 -2.81
C ASP A 64 -17.59 11.39 -3.28
N VAL A 65 -16.81 12.17 -2.51
CA VAL A 65 -16.46 13.55 -2.86
C VAL A 65 -15.61 13.58 -4.15
N LEU A 66 -14.62 12.71 -4.22
CA LEU A 66 -13.77 12.60 -5.42
C LEU A 66 -14.57 12.13 -6.62
N LYS A 67 -15.44 11.13 -6.46
CA LYS A 67 -16.32 10.62 -7.51
C LYS A 67 -17.27 11.70 -8.03
N ALA A 68 -17.86 12.51 -7.16
CA ALA A 68 -18.70 13.64 -7.55
C ALA A 68 -17.95 14.71 -8.38
N ARG A 69 -16.62 14.77 -8.26
CA ARG A 69 -15.74 15.65 -9.03
C ARG A 69 -15.15 14.96 -10.28
N ASP A 70 -15.58 13.76 -10.60
CA ASP A 70 -14.98 12.91 -11.66
C ASP A 70 -13.50 12.62 -11.37
N ARG A 71 -13.15 12.32 -10.13
CA ARG A 71 -11.76 12.07 -9.71
C ARG A 71 -11.65 10.80 -8.90
N ALA A 72 -10.49 10.15 -9.02
CA ALA A 72 -10.11 9.02 -8.16
C ALA A 72 -8.59 8.98 -7.94
N TRP A 73 -8.19 8.46 -6.78
CA TRP A 73 -6.83 8.01 -6.55
C TRP A 73 -6.72 6.51 -6.84
N VAL A 74 -5.80 6.15 -7.73
CA VAL A 74 -5.51 4.75 -8.04
C VAL A 74 -4.10 4.44 -7.57
N LEU A 75 -3.98 3.38 -6.79
CA LEU A 75 -2.70 2.89 -6.31
C LEU A 75 -1.88 2.37 -7.50
N SER A 76 -0.69 2.90 -7.67
CA SER A 76 0.22 2.54 -8.76
C SER A 76 1.33 1.60 -8.31
N SER A 77 1.76 1.71 -7.06
CA SER A 77 2.78 0.81 -6.50
C SER A 77 2.84 0.84 -4.99
N TRP A 78 3.27 -0.29 -4.44
CA TRP A 78 3.68 -0.48 -3.07
C TRP A 78 5.17 -0.86 -2.97
N GLN A 79 5.79 -0.42 -1.89
CA GLN A 79 6.93 -1.05 -1.25
C GLN A 79 6.58 -1.20 0.22
N VAL A 80 6.48 -2.42 0.69
CA VAL A 80 6.11 -2.77 2.06
C VAL A 80 7.25 -3.58 2.68
N ILE A 81 7.66 -3.22 3.87
CA ILE A 81 8.66 -3.92 4.66
C ILE A 81 7.98 -4.37 5.93
N VAL A 82 8.11 -5.66 6.27
CA VAL A 82 7.61 -6.25 7.50
C VAL A 82 8.79 -6.88 8.23
N ASP A 83 9.24 -6.20 9.29
CA ASP A 83 10.34 -6.70 10.11
C ASP A 83 9.87 -7.78 11.09
N GLU A 84 8.62 -7.67 11.53
CA GLU A 84 7.96 -8.65 12.37
C GLU A 84 6.46 -8.71 12.08
N TYR A 85 5.94 -9.92 11.97
CA TYR A 85 4.50 -10.18 11.88
C TYR A 85 3.93 -10.37 13.30
N PRO A 86 3.17 -9.41 13.87
CA PRO A 86 2.65 -9.51 15.22
C PRO A 86 1.61 -10.62 15.32
N THR A 87 1.51 -11.23 16.52
CA THR A 87 0.55 -12.30 16.80
C THR A 87 -0.87 -11.77 16.97
N MET A 88 -1.85 -12.66 16.84
CA MET A 88 -3.26 -12.37 17.09
C MET A 88 -3.44 -11.71 18.47
N GLY A 89 -4.27 -10.68 18.54
CA GLY A 89 -4.58 -9.95 19.77
C GLY A 89 -3.59 -8.84 20.12
N THR A 90 -2.43 -8.76 19.47
CA THR A 90 -1.48 -7.66 19.66
C THR A 90 -2.13 -6.32 19.35
N GLU A 91 -2.03 -5.37 20.27
CA GLU A 91 -2.48 -3.98 20.04
C GLU A 91 -1.50 -3.27 19.12
N ILE A 92 -2.03 -2.62 18.10
CA ILE A 92 -1.25 -1.94 17.06
C ILE A 92 -1.80 -0.54 16.79
N LYS A 93 -0.91 0.36 16.41
CA LYS A 93 -1.24 1.69 15.87
C LYS A 93 -0.80 1.73 14.41
N ILE A 94 -1.72 2.09 13.55
CA ILE A 94 -1.48 2.27 12.12
C ILE A 94 -1.43 3.76 11.83
N THR A 95 -0.40 4.22 11.12
CA THR A 95 -0.23 5.63 10.75
C THR A 95 -0.02 5.78 9.26
N THR A 96 -0.56 6.84 8.66
CA THR A 96 -0.30 7.24 7.28
C THR A 96 0.11 8.70 7.18
N ALA A 97 1.09 8.99 6.33
CA ALA A 97 1.72 10.29 6.18
C ALA A 97 1.94 10.62 4.69
N PRO A 98 1.09 11.44 4.05
CA PRO A 98 1.40 11.96 2.72
C PRO A 98 2.62 12.88 2.82
N TYR A 99 3.59 12.73 1.91
CA TYR A 99 4.82 13.53 1.96
C TYR A 99 5.09 14.32 0.68
N GLU A 100 4.47 13.97 -0.43
CA GLU A 100 4.68 14.69 -1.69
C GLU A 100 3.47 14.57 -2.61
N PHE A 101 3.12 15.68 -3.28
CA PHE A 101 2.24 15.74 -4.44
C PHE A 101 2.99 16.34 -5.62
N LYS A 102 2.99 15.65 -6.78
CA LYS A 102 3.71 16.10 -7.96
C LYS A 102 2.98 15.74 -9.25
N GLY A 103 2.54 16.76 -9.99
CA GLY A 103 1.83 16.59 -11.26
C GLY A 103 0.46 15.95 -11.09
N PHE A 104 0.37 14.65 -11.29
CA PHE A 104 -0.82 13.81 -11.06
C PHE A 104 -0.52 12.69 -10.05
N MET A 105 0.59 12.77 -9.35
CA MET A 105 1.04 11.74 -8.40
C MET A 105 0.93 12.24 -6.96
N GLY A 106 0.54 11.32 -6.07
CA GLY A 106 0.64 11.48 -4.62
C GLY A 106 1.48 10.35 -4.03
N MET A 107 2.34 10.68 -3.08
CA MET A 107 3.18 9.73 -2.37
C MET A 107 2.95 9.81 -0.88
N ARG A 108 2.91 8.65 -0.21
CA ARG A 108 2.76 8.58 1.24
C ARG A 108 3.48 7.40 1.87
N ASN A 109 3.88 7.61 3.12
CA ASN A 109 4.42 6.56 3.96
C ASN A 109 3.36 6.02 4.91
N PHE A 110 3.63 4.83 5.44
CA PHE A 110 2.81 4.15 6.44
C PHE A 110 3.69 3.48 7.46
N THR A 111 3.17 3.32 8.68
CA THR A 111 3.78 2.50 9.72
C THR A 111 2.73 1.67 10.46
N ILE A 112 3.16 0.52 10.98
CA ILE A 112 2.47 -0.21 12.04
C ILE A 112 3.43 -0.29 13.21
N GLU A 113 2.96 0.16 14.38
CA GLU A 113 3.67 0.11 15.66
C GLU A 113 2.86 -0.70 16.66
N THR A 114 3.54 -1.47 17.50
CA THR A 114 2.92 -2.13 18.65
C THR A 114 2.72 -1.13 19.80
N ALA A 115 1.94 -1.50 20.81
CA ALA A 115 1.60 -0.59 21.92
C ALA A 115 2.83 -0.10 22.72
N ASP A 116 3.93 -0.83 22.70
CA ASP A 116 5.22 -0.45 23.30
C ASP A 116 6.08 0.46 22.39
N GLY A 117 5.55 0.85 21.23
CA GLY A 117 6.19 1.76 20.28
C GLY A 117 7.20 1.10 19.35
N LYS A 118 7.25 -0.24 19.30
CA LYS A 118 8.10 -0.96 18.34
C LYS A 118 7.47 -0.88 16.95
N MET A 119 8.21 -0.34 15.98
CA MET A 119 7.82 -0.38 14.56
C MET A 119 8.00 -1.80 14.02
N VAL A 120 6.92 -2.42 13.53
CA VAL A 120 6.92 -3.81 13.03
C VAL A 120 6.75 -3.88 11.52
N ALA A 121 6.11 -2.86 10.91
CA ALA A 121 6.00 -2.74 9.45
C ALA A 121 5.98 -1.28 9.02
N TRP A 122 6.51 -1.01 7.82
CA TRP A 122 6.46 0.32 7.19
C TRP A 122 6.36 0.20 5.67
N ALA A 123 5.87 1.26 5.06
CA ALA A 123 5.66 1.23 3.61
C ALA A 123 5.79 2.60 2.95
N ASN A 124 6.02 2.53 1.65
CA ASN A 124 5.87 3.62 0.71
C ASN A 124 4.86 3.24 -0.37
N SER A 125 3.97 4.17 -0.72
CA SER A 125 3.03 4.00 -1.81
C SER A 125 3.07 5.18 -2.78
N ASN A 126 2.77 4.88 -4.05
CA ASN A 126 2.60 5.88 -5.09
C ASN A 126 1.18 5.75 -5.67
N TRP A 127 0.50 6.88 -5.76
CA TRP A 127 -0.88 6.97 -6.23
C TRP A 127 -0.95 7.84 -7.46
N THR A 128 -1.79 7.46 -8.41
CA THR A 128 -2.09 8.26 -9.59
C THR A 128 -3.49 8.86 -9.44
N HIS A 129 -3.57 10.18 -9.53
CA HIS A 129 -4.82 10.90 -9.62
C HIS A 129 -5.33 10.88 -11.06
N LEU A 130 -6.57 10.47 -11.28
CA LEU A 130 -7.14 10.34 -12.62
C LEU A 130 -8.57 10.89 -12.70
N ALA A 131 -9.01 11.18 -13.92
CA ALA A 131 -10.41 11.42 -14.25
C ALA A 131 -11.12 10.06 -14.46
N ILE A 132 -12.20 9.80 -13.72
CA ILE A 132 -12.94 8.52 -13.79
C ILE A 132 -13.54 8.31 -15.17
N SER A 133 -14.14 9.35 -15.74
CA SER A 133 -14.82 9.31 -17.03
C SER A 133 -13.91 8.91 -18.19
N THR A 134 -12.62 9.23 -18.13
CA THR A 134 -11.66 8.97 -19.21
C THR A 134 -10.59 7.94 -18.85
N GLY A 135 -10.38 7.64 -17.56
CA GLY A 135 -9.27 6.82 -17.07
C GLY A 135 -7.89 7.47 -17.25
N ILE A 136 -7.83 8.75 -17.63
CA ILE A 136 -6.56 9.45 -17.92
C ILE A 136 -6.05 10.15 -16.65
N PRO A 137 -4.72 10.15 -16.38
CA PRO A 137 -4.14 10.92 -15.30
C PRO A 137 -4.53 12.39 -15.36
N ALA A 138 -5.07 12.92 -14.26
CA ALA A 138 -5.53 14.28 -14.10
C ALA A 138 -4.57 15.07 -13.22
N ARG A 139 -4.13 16.24 -13.68
CA ARG A 139 -3.24 17.12 -12.91
C ARG A 139 -3.92 17.55 -11.62
N LEU A 140 -3.19 17.49 -10.54
CA LEU A 140 -3.64 17.94 -9.22
C LEU A 140 -3.91 19.44 -9.21
N THR A 141 -4.97 19.81 -8.51
CA THR A 141 -5.38 21.20 -8.25
C THR A 141 -5.39 21.43 -6.73
N PRO A 142 -5.44 22.69 -6.26
CA PRO A 142 -5.60 22.99 -4.84
C PRO A 142 -6.79 22.27 -4.20
N ALA A 143 -7.91 22.13 -4.91
CA ALA A 143 -9.09 21.41 -4.42
C ALA A 143 -8.84 19.92 -4.11
N ASP A 144 -7.80 19.34 -4.70
CA ASP A 144 -7.43 17.93 -4.51
C ASP A 144 -6.40 17.72 -3.38
N THR A 145 -5.72 18.79 -2.97
CA THR A 145 -4.54 18.68 -2.08
C THR A 145 -4.54 19.57 -0.86
N ASP A 146 -5.24 20.73 -0.85
CA ASP A 146 -5.12 21.74 0.21
C ASP A 146 -5.57 21.25 1.60
N ASN A 147 -6.43 20.24 1.66
CA ASN A 147 -6.85 19.64 2.92
C ASN A 147 -5.81 18.64 3.47
N TYR A 148 -4.83 18.22 2.66
CA TYR A 148 -3.75 17.38 3.14
C TYR A 148 -2.65 18.22 3.76
N VAL A 149 -2.13 17.77 4.88
CA VAL A 149 -0.90 18.31 5.46
C VAL A 149 0.22 17.36 5.14
N LEU A 150 1.26 17.85 4.46
CA LEU A 150 2.41 17.03 4.11
C LEU A 150 3.34 16.85 5.30
N SER A 151 3.80 15.64 5.49
CA SER A 151 4.79 15.23 6.48
C SER A 151 6.19 15.18 5.88
N GLU A 152 7.19 15.07 6.72
CA GLU A 152 8.53 14.73 6.25
C GLU A 152 8.53 13.30 5.68
N LYS A 153 9.24 13.11 4.57
CA LYS A 153 9.44 11.80 3.99
C LYS A 153 10.21 10.91 4.96
N MET A 154 9.65 9.73 5.27
CA MET A 154 10.28 8.77 6.19
C MET A 154 11.66 8.33 5.68
N LYS A 155 12.61 8.13 6.58
CA LYS A 155 13.91 7.56 6.26
C LYS A 155 13.77 6.04 6.09
N MET A 156 13.86 5.57 4.85
CA MET A 156 13.89 4.15 4.50
C MET A 156 14.68 3.95 3.21
N ASP A 157 15.05 2.73 2.89
CA ASP A 157 15.63 2.40 1.58
C ASP A 157 14.52 2.31 0.53
N TYR A 158 14.39 3.36 -0.30
CA TYR A 158 13.36 3.48 -1.31
C TYR A 158 13.72 2.73 -2.57
N ALA A 159 13.04 1.62 -2.84
CA ALA A 159 13.19 0.89 -4.08
C ALA A 159 12.58 1.65 -5.29
N PRO A 160 13.10 1.46 -6.50
CA PRO A 160 12.48 2.01 -7.71
C PRO A 160 11.03 1.54 -7.85
N ARG A 161 10.13 2.44 -8.30
CA ARG A 161 8.71 2.09 -8.51
C ARG A 161 8.52 0.92 -9.49
N LYS A 162 9.30 0.90 -10.58
CA LYS A 162 9.24 -0.18 -11.58
C LYS A 162 9.92 -1.43 -11.07
N ILE A 163 9.27 -2.56 -11.28
CA ILE A 163 9.83 -3.89 -11.05
C ILE A 163 10.31 -4.42 -12.40
N LYS A 164 11.59 -4.78 -12.47
CA LYS A 164 12.18 -5.37 -13.68
C LYS A 164 11.81 -6.84 -13.73
N LEU A 165 11.18 -7.26 -14.83
CA LEU A 165 10.91 -8.68 -15.05
C LEU A 165 12.24 -9.40 -15.38
N PRO A 166 12.56 -10.49 -14.68
CA PRO A 166 13.73 -11.30 -14.98
C PRO A 166 13.51 -12.13 -16.25
N ASP A 167 14.59 -12.51 -16.91
CA ASP A 167 14.53 -13.46 -18.02
C ASP A 167 14.19 -14.88 -17.53
N GLY A 168 13.54 -15.67 -18.39
CA GLY A 168 13.25 -17.09 -18.12
C GLY A 168 12.20 -17.29 -17.02
N MET A 169 11.20 -16.42 -16.93
CA MET A 169 10.02 -16.65 -16.10
C MET A 169 9.24 -17.87 -16.57
N ILE A 170 8.73 -18.64 -15.63
CA ILE A 170 7.97 -19.88 -15.86
C ILE A 170 6.48 -19.56 -15.81
N LEU A 171 5.75 -19.93 -16.87
CA LEU A 171 4.29 -19.83 -16.91
C LEU A 171 3.68 -20.83 -15.91
N GLN A 172 2.72 -20.37 -15.13
CA GLN A 172 1.97 -21.16 -14.17
C GLN A 172 0.55 -21.44 -14.68
N GLU A 173 -0.21 -22.26 -13.95
CA GLU A 173 -1.60 -22.53 -14.26
C GLU A 173 -2.43 -21.24 -14.20
N SER A 174 -3.21 -20.98 -15.24
CA SER A 174 -4.08 -19.81 -15.33
C SER A 174 -5.38 -20.03 -14.56
N PHE A 175 -5.93 -18.95 -14.02
CA PHE A 175 -7.20 -18.99 -13.29
C PHE A 175 -8.07 -17.75 -13.64
N VAL A 176 -9.36 -17.84 -13.30
CA VAL A 176 -10.35 -16.81 -13.64
C VAL A 176 -10.67 -15.96 -12.41
N VAL A 177 -10.77 -14.64 -12.58
CA VAL A 177 -11.18 -13.69 -11.54
C VAL A 177 -12.59 -14.02 -11.04
N GLN A 178 -12.72 -14.22 -9.73
CA GLN A 178 -13.96 -14.55 -9.04
C GLN A 178 -14.56 -13.32 -8.33
N LYS A 179 -15.84 -13.43 -7.93
CA LYS A 179 -16.56 -12.32 -7.25
C LYS A 179 -15.89 -11.83 -5.98
N HIS A 180 -15.30 -12.73 -5.18
CA HIS A 180 -14.64 -12.39 -3.93
C HIS A 180 -13.31 -11.64 -4.09
N HIS A 181 -12.76 -11.61 -5.30
CA HIS A 181 -11.57 -10.82 -5.62
C HIS A 181 -11.89 -9.32 -5.81
N LEU A 182 -13.18 -8.96 -5.99
CA LEU A 182 -13.55 -7.61 -6.42
C LEU A 182 -13.71 -6.64 -5.25
N ASP A 183 -13.33 -5.40 -5.48
CA ASP A 183 -13.62 -4.25 -4.63
C ASP A 183 -14.98 -3.58 -4.99
N THR A 184 -15.28 -2.48 -4.31
CA THR A 184 -16.50 -1.67 -4.54
C THR A 184 -16.55 -0.98 -5.91
N ASN A 185 -15.44 -0.96 -6.65
CA ASN A 185 -15.34 -0.42 -8.00
C ASN A 185 -15.50 -1.51 -9.07
N HIS A 186 -15.83 -2.75 -8.68
CA HIS A 186 -15.95 -3.91 -9.57
C HIS A 186 -14.65 -4.31 -10.27
N HIS A 187 -13.50 -3.98 -9.68
CA HIS A 187 -12.19 -4.41 -10.12
C HIS A 187 -11.56 -5.31 -9.07
N VAL A 188 -10.57 -6.10 -9.47
CA VAL A 188 -9.77 -6.88 -8.52
C VAL A 188 -9.12 -5.92 -7.52
N ASN A 189 -9.38 -6.15 -6.23
CA ASN A 189 -8.78 -5.38 -5.14
C ASN A 189 -7.25 -5.51 -5.17
N ASN A 190 -6.54 -4.42 -4.91
CA ASN A 190 -5.08 -4.39 -4.95
C ASN A 190 -4.43 -5.45 -4.06
N CYS A 191 -5.01 -5.72 -2.88
CA CYS A 191 -4.54 -6.75 -1.97
C CYS A 191 -4.75 -8.17 -2.53
N GLN A 192 -5.80 -8.40 -3.35
CA GLN A 192 -6.06 -9.71 -3.95
C GLN A 192 -4.98 -10.12 -4.95
N TYR A 193 -4.37 -9.17 -5.68
CA TYR A 193 -3.19 -9.50 -6.50
C TYR A 193 -2.02 -10.00 -5.66
N VAL A 194 -1.88 -9.49 -4.43
CA VAL A 194 -0.85 -9.96 -3.50
C VAL A 194 -1.17 -11.37 -3.03
N CYS A 195 -2.42 -11.64 -2.61
CA CYS A 195 -2.86 -12.99 -2.25
C CYS A 195 -2.60 -13.99 -3.38
N MET A 196 -3.02 -13.67 -4.61
CA MET A 196 -2.79 -14.52 -5.79
C MET A 196 -1.31 -14.79 -6.06
N ALA A 197 -0.44 -13.82 -5.78
CA ALA A 197 0.99 -13.94 -6.00
C ALA A 197 1.70 -14.71 -4.88
N GLU A 198 1.20 -14.64 -3.64
CA GLU A 198 1.71 -15.41 -2.49
C GLU A 198 1.55 -16.92 -2.69
N ASP A 199 0.54 -17.38 -3.45
CA ASP A 199 0.33 -18.80 -3.79
C ASP A 199 1.54 -19.43 -4.53
N PHE A 200 2.45 -18.61 -5.08
CA PHE A 200 3.67 -19.05 -5.75
C PHE A 200 4.94 -18.98 -4.90
N LEU A 201 4.82 -18.60 -3.63
CA LEU A 201 5.92 -18.65 -2.69
C LEU A 201 6.10 -20.06 -2.13
N LEU A 202 7.33 -20.41 -1.74
CA LEU A 202 7.57 -21.62 -1.00
C LEU A 202 6.98 -21.52 0.42
N GLU A 203 6.58 -22.63 1.00
CA GLU A 203 5.90 -22.68 2.30
C GLU A 203 6.70 -22.02 3.45
N ASP A 204 8.03 -22.10 3.39
CA ASP A 204 8.94 -21.51 4.37
C ASP A 204 9.45 -20.10 4.00
N PHE A 205 9.00 -19.54 2.86
CA PHE A 205 9.43 -18.22 2.38
C PHE A 205 8.89 -17.11 3.30
N LYS A 206 9.80 -16.44 4.03
CA LYS A 206 9.44 -15.36 4.94
C LYS A 206 9.57 -14.00 4.26
N VAL A 207 8.45 -13.44 3.86
CA VAL A 207 8.43 -12.14 3.21
C VAL A 207 8.87 -11.05 4.18
N TYR A 208 10.05 -10.49 3.95
CA TYR A 208 10.55 -9.28 4.62
C TYR A 208 10.18 -8.03 3.82
N GLN A 209 10.34 -8.05 2.50
CA GLN A 209 9.94 -6.96 1.63
C GLN A 209 9.01 -7.46 0.52
N MET A 210 7.91 -6.77 0.33
CA MET A 210 7.05 -6.90 -0.85
C MET A 210 7.04 -5.61 -1.64
N ARG A 211 7.14 -5.71 -2.96
CA ARG A 211 6.91 -4.63 -3.90
C ARG A 211 5.81 -5.04 -4.87
N ALA A 212 4.91 -4.11 -5.18
CA ALA A 212 3.89 -4.31 -6.20
C ALA A 212 3.87 -3.12 -7.15
N GLU A 213 3.76 -3.39 -8.44
CA GLU A 213 3.52 -2.42 -9.50
C GLU A 213 2.20 -2.78 -10.20
N TYR A 214 1.17 -1.95 -10.05
CA TYR A 214 -0.14 -2.14 -10.68
C TYR A 214 -0.18 -1.44 -12.04
N LYS A 215 -0.57 -2.17 -13.09
CA LYS A 215 -0.55 -1.73 -14.49
C LYS A 215 -1.93 -1.57 -15.09
N MET A 216 -2.78 -2.56 -14.87
CA MET A 216 -4.15 -2.62 -15.40
C MET A 216 -5.07 -3.17 -14.31
N GLN A 217 -6.36 -2.92 -14.47
CA GLN A 217 -7.40 -3.44 -13.60
C GLN A 217 -8.05 -4.67 -14.23
N ALA A 218 -7.98 -5.81 -13.56
CA ALA A 218 -8.73 -6.99 -13.95
C ALA A 218 -10.17 -6.92 -13.41
N LYS A 219 -11.10 -7.58 -14.10
CA LYS A 219 -12.53 -7.60 -13.82
C LYS A 219 -13.02 -9.04 -13.64
N LEU A 220 -14.25 -9.16 -13.18
CA LEU A 220 -14.91 -10.48 -13.07
C LEU A 220 -14.87 -11.21 -14.42
N GLY A 221 -14.37 -12.43 -14.39
CA GLY A 221 -14.31 -13.31 -15.58
C GLY A 221 -13.04 -13.13 -16.42
N ASP A 222 -12.19 -12.13 -16.14
CA ASP A 222 -10.89 -12.04 -16.79
C ASP A 222 -10.00 -13.21 -16.37
N THR A 223 -9.17 -13.68 -17.31
CA THR A 223 -8.18 -14.72 -17.06
C THR A 223 -6.88 -14.09 -16.55
N ILE A 224 -6.33 -14.65 -15.48
CA ILE A 224 -5.00 -14.35 -14.98
C ILE A 224 -4.05 -15.45 -15.41
N CYS A 225 -2.97 -15.09 -16.10
CA CYS A 225 -1.90 -15.97 -16.56
C CYS A 225 -0.60 -15.66 -15.78
N PRO A 226 -0.35 -16.32 -14.65
CA PRO A 226 0.79 -16.01 -13.81
C PRO A 226 2.10 -16.51 -14.43
N LYS A 227 3.17 -15.70 -14.26
CA LYS A 227 4.54 -16.09 -14.56
C LYS A 227 5.40 -15.85 -13.34
N THR A 228 6.29 -16.77 -13.03
CA THR A 228 7.10 -16.70 -11.82
C THR A 228 8.59 -16.91 -12.10
N LYS A 229 9.42 -16.29 -11.25
CA LYS A 229 10.85 -16.56 -11.21
C LYS A 229 11.34 -16.38 -9.77
N ALA A 230 11.94 -17.45 -9.24
CA ALA A 230 12.65 -17.41 -7.95
C ALA A 230 14.16 -17.39 -8.20
N GLU A 231 14.85 -16.44 -7.57
CA GLU A 231 16.30 -16.29 -7.70
C GLU A 231 16.86 -15.43 -6.54
N ASN A 232 17.95 -15.88 -5.93
CA ASN A 232 18.71 -15.13 -4.92
C ASN A 232 17.85 -14.60 -3.74
N GLY A 233 16.97 -15.43 -3.15
CA GLY A 233 16.11 -15.04 -2.03
C GLY A 233 15.01 -14.06 -2.42
N LYS A 234 14.70 -13.97 -3.73
CA LYS A 234 13.60 -13.19 -4.27
C LYS A 234 12.69 -14.04 -5.14
N VAL A 235 11.41 -13.70 -5.13
CA VAL A 235 10.41 -14.26 -6.06
C VAL A 235 9.74 -13.11 -6.78
N VAL A 236 9.76 -13.13 -8.12
CA VAL A 236 9.02 -12.20 -8.96
C VAL A 236 7.85 -12.93 -9.59
N VAL A 237 6.65 -12.36 -9.42
CA VAL A 237 5.40 -12.85 -10.00
C VAL A 237 4.84 -11.77 -10.91
N SER A 238 4.56 -12.12 -12.17
CA SER A 238 3.79 -11.28 -13.09
C SER A 238 2.42 -11.91 -13.30
N LEU A 239 1.37 -11.20 -12.95
CA LEU A 239 -0.01 -11.61 -13.16
C LEU A 239 -0.49 -10.95 -14.45
N ASP A 240 -0.44 -11.71 -15.54
CA ASP A 240 -0.67 -11.18 -16.90
C ASP A 240 -2.09 -11.49 -17.39
N ASP A 241 -2.55 -10.76 -18.40
CA ASP A 241 -3.70 -11.15 -19.22
C ASP A 241 -3.32 -12.24 -20.22
N GLU A 242 -4.29 -12.75 -20.97
CA GLU A 242 -4.10 -13.76 -22.02
C GLU A 242 -3.19 -13.29 -23.18
N ASN A 243 -2.95 -11.98 -23.30
CA ASN A 243 -2.05 -11.37 -24.30
C ASN A 243 -0.65 -11.11 -23.76
N GLY A 244 -0.39 -11.50 -22.49
CA GLY A 244 0.89 -11.31 -21.82
C GLY A 244 1.14 -9.89 -21.32
N LYS A 245 0.08 -9.06 -21.17
CA LYS A 245 0.18 -7.73 -20.53
C LYS A 245 -0.09 -7.86 -19.03
N PRO A 246 0.81 -7.38 -18.16
CA PRO A 246 0.62 -7.54 -16.73
C PRO A 246 -0.52 -6.64 -16.20
N TYR A 247 -1.41 -7.24 -15.40
CA TYR A 247 -2.28 -6.52 -14.46
C TYR A 247 -1.46 -5.99 -13.30
N ALA A 248 -0.64 -6.85 -12.71
CA ALA A 248 0.27 -6.51 -11.62
C ALA A 248 1.59 -7.28 -11.72
N ILE A 249 2.67 -6.64 -11.25
CA ILE A 249 3.97 -7.29 -11.09
C ILE A 249 4.33 -7.18 -9.62
N LEU A 250 4.69 -8.30 -8.99
CA LEU A 250 5.06 -8.36 -7.58
C LEU A 250 6.47 -8.91 -7.42
N GLU A 251 7.20 -8.39 -6.46
CA GLU A 251 8.50 -8.91 -6.03
C GLU A 251 8.45 -9.12 -4.53
N PHE A 252 8.73 -10.33 -4.10
CA PHE A 252 8.89 -10.70 -2.70
C PHE A 252 10.37 -10.97 -2.42
N ALA A 253 10.85 -10.53 -1.26
CA ALA A 253 12.21 -10.76 -0.83
C ALA A 253 12.25 -11.16 0.64
N GLU A 254 13.12 -12.10 0.96
CA GLU A 254 13.47 -12.46 2.34
C GLU A 254 14.41 -11.43 2.95
N LYS A 255 14.51 -11.42 4.28
CA LYS A 255 15.51 -10.64 4.99
C LYS A 255 16.90 -11.20 4.67
N GLN A 256 17.74 -10.37 4.05
CA GLN A 256 19.13 -10.77 3.86
C GLN A 256 19.82 -10.78 5.22
N GLU A 257 20.33 -11.94 5.64
CA GLU A 257 21.26 -12.00 6.75
C GLU A 257 22.53 -11.28 6.30
N ASN A 258 22.89 -10.21 6.99
CA ASN A 258 24.17 -9.54 6.78
C ASN A 258 25.28 -10.55 7.15
N LEU A 259 25.98 -11.06 6.14
CA LEU A 259 27.22 -11.84 6.27
C LEU A 259 28.33 -11.02 6.93
#